data_d60fc1624dbb61c35107b4c9b3a35e85
#
_entry.id   d60fc1624dbb61c35107b4c9b3a35e85
#
_cell.length_a   1.000
_cell.length_b   1.000
_cell.length_c   1.000
_cell.angle_alpha   90.00
_cell.angle_beta   90.00
_cell.angle_gamma   90.00
#
_symmetry.space_group_name_H-M   'P 1'
#
loop_
_entity.id
_entity.type
_entity.pdbx_description
1 polymer ?
#
loop_
_entity_poly.entity_id
_entity_poly.type
_entity_poly.pdbx_seq_one_letter_code
_entity_poly.pdbx_strand_id
1 'polypeptide(L)'
;MRVFVLPRQMPASPGDAPGGGAKPAYCGAVELRGRDYHYLVRVLRLAPGERFPARDADGSLRSCRVAAVGADFVRLELEPPEPEEAGGPLLALIQALPKGRKMDQIVRQVTEAGVAEIVPVFSRFSLSRLEEPGDRARRVERWRRIAREATQQSGGSRVPQIGEPVPLERALERQAEEGELRLVFHQSRLSPGTLHAALACGPRRVTLLVGPEGGLAEEEVARALERGFLPITIGRRVWRTETAALFAAAVVQCLLEEKEAWKPA
;
A
#
# COMPACT_ATOMS: atom_id res chain seq x y z
N MET A 1 0.74 -8.48 16.57
CA MET A 1 2.15 -8.17 16.94
C MET A 1 2.63 -7.06 15.99
N ARG A 2 3.23 -5.98 16.47
CA ARG A 2 3.69 -4.89 15.58
C ARG A 2 4.91 -5.36 14.80
N VAL A 3 4.88 -5.29 13.46
CA VAL A 3 5.98 -5.67 12.57
C VAL A 3 6.76 -4.41 12.20
N PHE A 4 8.08 -4.45 12.34
CA PHE A 4 8.95 -3.33 11.94
C PHE A 4 9.14 -3.33 10.41
N VAL A 5 9.15 -2.15 9.78
CA VAL A 5 9.42 -2.03 8.35
C VAL A 5 10.82 -1.47 8.14
N LEU A 6 11.66 -2.25 7.48
CA LEU A 6 13.03 -1.86 7.15
C LEU A 6 13.06 -0.72 6.12
N PRO A 7 14.02 0.22 6.20
CA PRO A 7 14.14 1.30 5.23
C PRO A 7 14.53 0.78 3.83
N ARG A 8 14.04 1.44 2.77
CA ARG A 8 14.25 1.06 1.36
C ARG A 8 15.72 1.03 0.91
N GLN A 9 16.56 1.87 1.46
CA GLN A 9 18.01 1.87 1.23
C GLN A 9 18.66 1.15 2.40
N MET A 10 18.95 -0.11 2.21
CA MET A 10 19.86 -0.79 3.10
C MET A 10 21.29 -0.36 2.72
N PRO A 11 22.05 0.31 3.61
CA PRO A 11 23.44 0.59 3.34
C PRO A 11 24.15 -0.75 3.13
N ALA A 12 24.92 -0.87 2.04
CA ALA A 12 25.76 -2.03 1.79
C ALA A 12 26.63 -2.27 3.03
N SER A 13 26.58 -3.49 3.58
CA SER A 13 27.49 -3.86 4.66
C SER A 13 28.95 -3.77 4.17
N PRO A 14 29.88 -3.17 4.91
CA PRO A 14 31.28 -3.29 4.60
C PRO A 14 31.70 -4.75 4.88
N GLY A 15 31.67 -5.61 3.84
CA GLY A 15 32.05 -7.01 3.97
C GLY A 15 31.56 -7.99 2.92
N ASP A 16 30.91 -7.55 1.85
CA ASP A 16 30.60 -8.41 0.70
C ASP A 16 31.86 -8.69 -0.12
N ALA A 17 32.68 -9.64 0.36
CA ALA A 17 33.75 -10.27 -0.44
C ALA A 17 33.19 -11.56 -1.08
N PRO A 18 33.44 -11.81 -2.39
CA PRO A 18 33.03 -13.05 -3.04
C PRO A 18 33.97 -14.20 -2.63
N GLY A 19 33.52 -15.05 -1.73
CA GLY A 19 34.26 -16.25 -1.31
C GLY A 19 33.30 -17.39 -1.07
N GLY A 20 33.41 -18.46 -1.86
CA GLY A 20 32.56 -19.63 -1.86
C GLY A 20 32.57 -20.40 -0.54
N GLY A 21 31.44 -20.88 -0.15
CA GLY A 21 31.20 -21.79 0.98
C GLY A 21 29.83 -21.53 1.58
N ALA A 22 29.09 -22.57 1.96
CA ALA A 22 27.75 -22.66 2.55
C ALA A 22 26.95 -21.35 2.65
N LYS A 23 25.77 -21.28 2.05
CA LYS A 23 24.87 -20.11 2.15
C LYS A 23 24.82 -19.62 3.59
N PRO A 24 25.21 -18.36 3.87
CA PRO A 24 25.19 -17.84 5.23
C PRO A 24 23.74 -17.90 5.74
N ALA A 25 23.60 -18.23 7.03
CA ALA A 25 22.29 -18.25 7.70
C ALA A 25 21.58 -16.88 7.70
N TYR A 26 22.30 -15.84 7.26
CA TYR A 26 21.81 -14.45 7.13
C TYR A 26 22.12 -13.91 5.74
N CYS A 27 21.14 -13.27 5.13
CA CYS A 27 21.29 -12.70 3.77
C CYS A 27 21.72 -11.24 3.77
N GLY A 28 22.15 -10.69 4.91
CA GLY A 28 22.66 -9.33 5.04
C GLY A 28 22.65 -8.81 6.47
N ALA A 29 23.33 -7.69 6.68
CA ALA A 29 23.26 -6.94 7.92
C ALA A 29 22.91 -5.48 7.61
N VAL A 30 22.14 -4.83 8.49
CA VAL A 30 21.78 -3.44 8.36
C VAL A 30 22.05 -2.70 9.65
N GLU A 31 22.61 -1.50 9.56
CA GLU A 31 22.79 -0.61 10.69
C GLU A 31 21.77 0.52 10.62
N LEU A 32 20.96 0.63 11.66
CA LEU A 32 19.90 1.63 11.78
C LEU A 32 20.25 2.67 12.83
N ARG A 33 19.98 3.93 12.53
CA ARG A 33 20.25 5.09 13.38
C ARG A 33 19.00 5.96 13.54
N GLY A 34 19.09 7.01 14.34
CA GLY A 34 18.05 8.02 14.47
C GLY A 34 16.72 7.45 14.96
N ARG A 35 15.65 7.66 14.18
CA ARG A 35 14.28 7.29 14.55
C ARG A 35 14.10 5.78 14.67
N ASP A 36 14.68 5.00 13.75
CA ASP A 36 14.54 3.54 13.73
C ASP A 36 15.31 2.93 14.92
N TYR A 37 16.52 3.41 15.21
CA TYR A 37 17.24 3.05 16.44
C TYR A 37 16.41 3.34 17.68
N HIS A 38 15.87 4.58 17.78
CA HIS A 38 15.06 4.97 18.94
C HIS A 38 13.84 4.05 19.10
N TYR A 39 13.16 3.73 18.00
CA TYR A 39 12.00 2.85 18.04
C TYR A 39 12.35 1.43 18.50
N LEU A 40 13.38 0.81 17.91
CA LEU A 40 13.77 -0.57 18.25
C LEU A 40 14.35 -0.68 19.68
N VAL A 41 15.23 0.26 20.05
CA VAL A 41 15.98 0.16 21.32
C VAL A 41 15.24 0.85 22.49
N ARG A 42 14.58 1.98 22.27
CA ARG A 42 13.94 2.74 23.36
C ARG A 42 12.47 2.44 23.52
N VAL A 43 11.73 2.19 22.42
CA VAL A 43 10.29 1.89 22.47
C VAL A 43 10.05 0.39 22.62
N LEU A 44 10.62 -0.44 21.75
CA LEU A 44 10.49 -1.90 21.79
C LEU A 44 11.47 -2.55 22.82
N ARG A 45 12.52 -1.84 23.23
CA ARG A 45 13.53 -2.27 24.21
C ARG A 45 14.25 -3.56 23.82
N LEU A 46 14.50 -3.73 22.51
CA LEU A 46 15.21 -4.91 22.02
C LEU A 46 16.67 -4.89 22.46
N ALA A 47 17.16 -6.05 22.90
CA ALA A 47 18.53 -6.29 23.36
C ALA A 47 19.32 -7.15 22.36
N PRO A 48 20.66 -7.12 22.38
CA PRO A 48 21.49 -8.01 21.58
C PRO A 48 21.10 -9.49 21.76
N GLY A 49 20.98 -10.22 20.63
CA GLY A 49 20.55 -11.61 20.58
C GLY A 49 19.05 -11.82 20.38
N GLU A 50 18.22 -10.84 20.64
CA GLU A 50 16.77 -10.95 20.45
C GLU A 50 16.41 -10.98 18.98
N ARG A 51 15.32 -11.70 18.67
CA ARG A 51 14.73 -11.85 17.35
C ARG A 51 13.36 -11.19 17.30
N PHE A 52 13.06 -10.57 16.16
CA PHE A 52 11.76 -9.97 15.91
C PHE A 52 11.43 -10.02 14.41
N PRO A 53 10.15 -10.09 14.06
CA PRO A 53 9.72 -10.03 12.66
C PRO A 53 9.85 -8.60 12.12
N ALA A 54 10.42 -8.47 10.94
CA ALA A 54 10.46 -7.23 10.17
C ALA A 54 10.05 -7.50 8.73
N ARG A 55 9.62 -6.43 8.04
CA ARG A 55 9.36 -6.49 6.61
C ARG A 55 10.35 -5.62 5.88
N ASP A 56 10.85 -6.10 4.76
CA ASP A 56 11.68 -5.27 3.91
C ASP A 56 10.83 -4.35 3.00
N ALA A 57 11.51 -3.61 2.12
CA ALA A 57 10.85 -2.58 1.32
C ALA A 57 9.88 -3.11 0.26
N ASP A 58 10.00 -4.37 -0.11
CA ASP A 58 9.09 -5.09 -1.03
C ASP A 58 7.93 -5.77 -0.31
N GLY A 59 7.95 -5.78 1.04
CA GLY A 59 6.92 -6.35 1.89
C GLY A 59 7.21 -7.75 2.41
N SER A 60 8.28 -8.39 1.97
CA SER A 60 8.63 -9.74 2.40
C SER A 60 8.91 -9.79 3.90
N LEU A 61 8.31 -10.77 4.58
CA LEU A 61 8.53 -10.99 6.01
C LEU A 61 9.91 -11.63 6.22
N ARG A 62 10.65 -11.10 7.19
CA ARG A 62 11.96 -11.62 7.59
C ARG A 62 12.03 -11.72 9.09
N SER A 63 12.73 -12.70 9.57
CA SER A 63 13.22 -12.70 10.94
C SER A 63 14.51 -11.87 11.02
N CYS A 64 14.56 -10.94 11.96
CA CYS A 64 15.72 -10.10 12.21
C CYS A 64 16.28 -10.41 13.60
N ARG A 65 17.59 -10.54 13.70
CA ARG A 65 18.30 -10.67 14.99
C ARG A 65 19.05 -9.38 15.31
N VAL A 66 18.94 -8.91 16.53
CA VAL A 66 19.76 -7.79 17.02
C VAL A 66 21.18 -8.30 17.23
N ALA A 67 22.10 -7.91 16.36
CA ALA A 67 23.52 -8.30 16.46
C ALA A 67 24.27 -7.45 17.49
N ALA A 68 24.01 -6.12 17.49
CA ALA A 68 24.65 -5.19 18.42
C ALA A 68 23.79 -3.96 18.63
N VAL A 69 23.91 -3.37 19.81
CA VAL A 69 23.32 -2.07 20.18
C VAL A 69 24.44 -1.14 20.60
N GLY A 70 24.62 -0.02 19.89
CA GLY A 70 25.56 1.04 20.25
C GLY A 70 24.87 2.23 20.90
N ALA A 71 25.60 3.30 21.08
CA ALA A 71 25.08 4.52 21.72
C ALA A 71 24.00 5.21 20.86
N ASP A 72 24.12 5.14 19.52
CA ASP A 72 23.25 5.82 18.54
C ASP A 72 22.86 4.93 17.35
N PHE A 73 23.19 3.63 17.39
CA PHE A 73 22.87 2.66 16.33
C PHE A 73 22.43 1.31 16.89
N VAL A 74 21.68 0.58 16.05
CA VAL A 74 21.41 -0.84 16.22
C VAL A 74 21.79 -1.57 14.94
N ARG A 75 22.53 -2.68 15.08
CA ARG A 75 22.89 -3.54 13.96
C ARG A 75 22.01 -4.79 14.00
N LEU A 76 21.36 -5.03 12.86
CA LEU A 76 20.47 -6.18 12.66
C LEU A 76 21.11 -7.14 11.66
N GLU A 77 20.97 -8.41 11.90
CA GLU A 77 21.20 -9.49 10.94
C GLU A 77 19.86 -9.96 10.39
N LEU A 78 19.79 -10.07 9.06
CA LEU A 78 18.57 -10.37 8.32
C LEU A 78 18.59 -11.83 7.89
N GLU A 79 17.62 -12.61 8.31
CA GLU A 79 17.40 -13.96 7.80
C GLU A 79 16.80 -13.89 6.37
N PRO A 80 16.91 -14.97 5.57
CA PRO A 80 16.21 -15.05 4.29
C PRO A 80 14.72 -14.75 4.45
N PRO A 81 14.06 -14.16 3.43
CA PRO A 81 12.63 -13.94 3.51
C PRO A 81 11.91 -15.27 3.69
N GLU A 82 10.93 -15.27 4.58
CA GLU A 82 10.02 -16.41 4.68
C GLU A 82 9.24 -16.49 3.35
N PRO A 83 9.00 -17.72 2.82
CA PRO A 83 8.13 -17.87 1.66
C PRO A 83 6.77 -17.29 2.03
N GLU A 84 6.39 -16.18 1.43
CA GLU A 84 5.01 -15.72 1.55
C GLU A 84 4.13 -16.75 0.85
N GLU A 85 3.16 -17.30 1.56
CA GLU A 85 1.99 -17.88 0.90
C GLU A 85 1.49 -16.84 -0.09
N ALA A 86 1.24 -17.25 -1.32
CA ALA A 86 0.83 -16.34 -2.39
C ALA A 86 -0.31 -15.46 -1.86
N GLY A 87 0.02 -14.23 -1.51
CA GLY A 87 -0.94 -13.30 -0.91
C GLY A 87 -2.13 -13.14 -1.83
N GLY A 88 -3.32 -12.92 -1.25
CA GLY A 88 -4.54 -12.70 -1.98
C GLY A 88 -4.42 -11.62 -3.07
N PRO A 89 -5.48 -11.31 -3.83
CA PRO A 89 -5.46 -10.35 -4.91
C PRO A 89 -4.88 -9.00 -4.51
N LEU A 90 -4.04 -8.41 -5.37
CA LEU A 90 -3.49 -7.08 -5.14
C LEU A 90 -4.58 -6.02 -5.24
N LEU A 91 -4.74 -5.23 -4.18
CA LEU A 91 -5.66 -4.10 -4.18
C LEU A 91 -4.91 -2.80 -4.49
N ALA A 92 -5.29 -2.11 -5.57
CA ALA A 92 -4.75 -0.83 -5.98
C ALA A 92 -5.82 0.26 -5.91
N LEU A 93 -5.42 1.49 -5.57
CA LEU A 93 -6.29 2.65 -5.50
C LEU A 93 -5.78 3.78 -6.40
N ILE A 94 -6.55 4.15 -7.41
CA ILE A 94 -6.42 5.41 -8.14
C ILE A 94 -7.27 6.44 -7.39
N GLN A 95 -6.60 7.40 -6.72
CA GLN A 95 -7.24 8.39 -5.88
C GLN A 95 -7.13 9.79 -6.48
N ALA A 96 -8.24 10.37 -6.88
CA ALA A 96 -8.25 11.77 -7.24
C ALA A 96 -7.93 12.65 -6.04
N LEU A 97 -7.00 13.60 -6.22
CA LEU A 97 -6.48 14.42 -5.14
C LEU A 97 -7.57 15.27 -4.48
N PRO A 98 -7.84 15.07 -3.18
CA PRO A 98 -8.81 15.85 -2.45
C PRO A 98 -8.24 17.19 -1.98
N LYS A 99 -9.10 18.05 -1.44
CA LYS A 99 -8.71 19.31 -0.82
C LYS A 99 -7.89 19.10 0.47
N GLY A 100 -6.96 20.02 0.69
CA GLY A 100 -6.23 20.13 1.95
C GLY A 100 -5.36 18.91 2.27
N ARG A 101 -5.49 18.41 3.51
CA ARG A 101 -4.69 17.28 4.04
C ARG A 101 -5.41 15.93 4.03
N LYS A 102 -6.56 15.83 3.39
CA LYS A 102 -7.35 14.59 3.39
C LYS A 102 -6.61 13.41 2.76
N MET A 103 -5.72 13.67 1.80
CA MET A 103 -4.87 12.61 1.23
C MET A 103 -4.00 11.92 2.28
N ASP A 104 -3.54 12.63 3.32
CA ASP A 104 -2.79 12.01 4.42
C ASP A 104 -3.65 10.98 5.18
N GLN A 105 -4.92 11.31 5.40
CA GLN A 105 -5.89 10.42 6.04
C GLN A 105 -6.23 9.22 5.14
N ILE A 106 -6.49 9.47 3.86
CA ILE A 106 -6.74 8.40 2.88
C ILE A 106 -5.59 7.41 2.86
N VAL A 107 -4.36 7.88 2.67
CA VAL A 107 -3.17 7.03 2.63
C VAL A 107 -3.08 6.16 3.88
N ARG A 108 -3.27 6.73 5.08
CA ARG A 108 -3.26 5.95 6.33
C ARG A 108 -4.30 4.86 6.32
N GLN A 109 -5.56 5.23 6.10
CA GLN A 109 -6.70 4.33 6.22
C GLN A 109 -6.69 3.20 5.17
N VAL A 110 -6.36 3.52 3.91
CA VAL A 110 -6.33 2.50 2.86
C VAL A 110 -5.11 1.58 2.99
N THR A 111 -4.01 2.06 3.60
CA THR A 111 -2.88 1.20 3.96
C THR A 111 -3.30 0.19 5.03
N GLU A 112 -4.02 0.62 6.07
CA GLU A 112 -4.57 -0.25 7.10
C GLU A 112 -5.56 -1.27 6.52
N ALA A 113 -6.29 -0.90 5.45
CA ALA A 113 -7.20 -1.77 4.70
C ALA A 113 -6.51 -2.66 3.65
N GLY A 114 -5.17 -2.73 3.62
CA GLY A 114 -4.45 -3.68 2.77
C GLY A 114 -4.21 -3.24 1.32
N VAL A 115 -4.43 -1.96 0.97
CA VAL A 115 -4.11 -1.44 -0.37
C VAL A 115 -2.60 -1.53 -0.61
N ALA A 116 -2.20 -2.17 -1.72
CA ALA A 116 -0.81 -2.41 -2.09
C ALA A 116 -0.21 -1.31 -3.00
N GLU A 117 -1.05 -0.55 -3.68
CA GLU A 117 -0.62 0.53 -4.57
C GLU A 117 -1.58 1.72 -4.49
N ILE A 118 -1.05 2.93 -4.40
CA ILE A 118 -1.83 4.17 -4.44
C ILE A 118 -1.29 5.03 -5.57
N VAL A 119 -2.16 5.35 -6.53
CA VAL A 119 -1.88 6.24 -7.67
C VAL A 119 -2.65 7.54 -7.46
N PRO A 120 -2.01 8.60 -6.95
CA PRO A 120 -2.65 9.90 -6.83
C PRO A 120 -2.87 10.50 -8.23
N VAL A 121 -4.05 11.06 -8.50
CA VAL A 121 -4.35 11.65 -9.80
C VAL A 121 -4.96 13.04 -9.69
N PHE A 122 -4.71 13.87 -10.72
CA PHE A 122 -5.44 15.10 -10.95
C PHE A 122 -6.66 14.80 -11.82
N SER A 123 -7.85 15.06 -11.30
CA SER A 123 -9.12 15.02 -12.02
C SER A 123 -9.65 16.44 -12.19
N ARG A 124 -10.69 16.61 -13.00
CA ARG A 124 -11.29 17.92 -13.29
C ARG A 124 -11.69 18.71 -12.04
N PHE A 125 -12.20 18.01 -11.03
CA PHE A 125 -12.65 18.64 -9.78
C PHE A 125 -11.63 18.50 -8.65
N SER A 126 -10.42 18.06 -8.94
CA SER A 126 -9.31 18.14 -7.98
C SER A 126 -8.92 19.59 -7.76
N LEU A 127 -9.04 20.06 -6.53
CA LEU A 127 -8.70 21.45 -6.17
C LEU A 127 -7.25 21.60 -5.69
N SER A 128 -6.55 20.53 -5.54
CA SER A 128 -5.13 20.54 -5.15
C SER A 128 -4.27 20.65 -6.40
N ARG A 129 -3.98 21.86 -6.83
CA ARG A 129 -2.93 22.12 -7.81
C ARG A 129 -1.59 22.03 -7.10
N LEU A 130 -0.86 20.96 -7.34
CA LEU A 130 0.55 20.86 -6.98
C LEU A 130 1.36 21.48 -8.09
N GLU A 131 1.46 22.81 -8.10
CA GLU A 131 2.03 23.57 -9.22
C GLU A 131 3.56 23.45 -9.26
N GLU A 132 4.21 23.32 -8.09
CA GLU A 132 5.67 23.23 -7.98
C GLU A 132 6.15 21.77 -7.92
N PRO A 133 7.12 21.37 -8.75
CA PRO A 133 7.68 20.01 -8.70
C PRO A 133 8.23 19.61 -7.33
N GLY A 134 8.86 20.57 -6.63
CA GLY A 134 9.38 20.36 -5.26
C GLY A 134 8.30 20.09 -4.22
N ASP A 135 7.08 20.64 -4.38
CA ASP A 135 5.96 20.36 -3.50
C ASP A 135 5.38 18.98 -3.73
N ARG A 136 5.38 18.50 -4.97
CA ARG A 136 4.97 17.13 -5.32
C ARG A 136 5.85 16.11 -4.63
N ALA A 137 7.16 16.22 -4.80
CA ALA A 137 8.12 15.29 -4.18
C ALA A 137 8.00 15.26 -2.66
N ARG A 138 7.89 16.44 -2.01
CA ARG A 138 7.72 16.54 -0.55
C ARG A 138 6.43 15.87 -0.06
N ARG A 139 5.32 16.01 -0.81
CA ARG A 139 4.04 15.37 -0.46
C ARG A 139 4.11 13.86 -0.64
N VAL A 140 4.70 13.37 -1.72
CA VAL A 140 4.87 11.94 -1.96
C VAL A 140 5.71 11.29 -0.85
N GLU A 141 6.84 11.92 -0.47
CA GLU A 141 7.65 11.43 0.65
C GLU A 141 6.89 11.43 1.99
N ARG A 142 6.06 12.44 2.22
CA ARG A 142 5.17 12.47 3.39
C ARG A 142 4.17 11.32 3.36
N TRP A 143 3.52 11.04 2.23
CA TRP A 143 2.57 9.93 2.09
C TRP A 143 3.24 8.58 2.27
N ARG A 144 4.43 8.39 1.68
CA ARG A 144 5.23 7.18 1.88
C ARG A 144 5.60 6.94 3.34
N ARG A 145 5.90 8.01 4.08
CA ARG A 145 6.14 7.92 5.53
C ARG A 145 4.88 7.51 6.28
N ILE A 146 3.73 8.14 5.97
CA ILE A 146 2.44 7.80 6.59
C ILE A 146 2.09 6.33 6.31
N ALA A 147 2.28 5.86 5.08
CA ALA A 147 2.03 4.47 4.70
C ALA A 147 2.91 3.50 5.51
N ARG A 148 4.20 3.77 5.65
CA ARG A 148 5.10 2.96 6.50
C ARG A 148 4.62 2.90 7.95
N GLU A 149 4.26 4.04 8.52
CA GLU A 149 3.75 4.12 9.90
C GLU A 149 2.44 3.34 10.06
N ALA A 150 1.53 3.43 9.09
CA ALA A 150 0.27 2.71 9.08
C ALA A 150 0.47 1.19 8.94
N THR A 151 1.36 0.75 8.04
CA THR A 151 1.72 -0.67 7.89
C THR A 151 2.31 -1.24 9.18
N GLN A 152 3.22 -0.52 9.85
CA GLN A 152 3.77 -0.93 11.14
C GLN A 152 2.69 -1.05 12.23
N GLN A 153 1.72 -0.13 12.22
CA GLN A 153 0.64 -0.11 13.20
C GLN A 153 -0.38 -1.22 12.98
N SER A 154 -0.77 -1.47 11.73
CA SER A 154 -1.78 -2.49 11.38
C SER A 154 -1.22 -3.91 11.35
N GLY A 155 0.10 -4.07 11.31
CA GLY A 155 0.73 -5.38 11.09
C GLY A 155 0.61 -5.86 9.63
N GLY A 156 0.32 -4.96 8.71
CA GLY A 156 0.13 -5.27 7.29
C GLY A 156 1.36 -5.93 6.65
N SER A 157 1.11 -6.75 5.65
CA SER A 157 2.16 -7.53 4.96
C SER A 157 3.01 -6.70 4.01
N ARG A 158 2.49 -5.59 3.52
CA ARG A 158 3.14 -4.78 2.48
C ARG A 158 2.95 -3.28 2.71
N VAL A 159 4.01 -2.51 2.49
CA VAL A 159 3.91 -1.04 2.41
C VAL A 159 3.40 -0.65 1.03
N PRO A 160 2.32 0.12 0.89
CA PRO A 160 1.84 0.55 -0.41
C PRO A 160 2.91 1.27 -1.22
N GLN A 161 2.97 0.95 -2.52
CA GLN A 161 3.71 1.78 -3.46
C GLN A 161 2.92 3.05 -3.73
N ILE A 162 3.56 4.22 -3.58
CA ILE A 162 2.91 5.52 -3.83
C ILE A 162 3.67 6.24 -4.93
N GLY A 163 3.02 6.40 -6.09
CA GLY A 163 3.53 7.13 -7.23
C GLY A 163 3.44 8.66 -7.07
N GLU A 164 4.09 9.38 -7.98
CA GLU A 164 3.84 10.81 -8.12
C GLU A 164 2.44 11.06 -8.71
N PRO A 165 1.80 12.18 -8.35
CA PRO A 165 0.52 12.55 -8.94
C PRO A 165 0.63 12.74 -10.46
N VAL A 166 -0.27 12.10 -11.19
CA VAL A 166 -0.36 12.18 -12.66
C VAL A 166 -1.77 12.62 -13.08
N PRO A 167 -1.97 13.13 -14.30
CA PRO A 167 -3.32 13.33 -14.85
C PRO A 167 -4.12 12.02 -14.81
N LEU A 168 -5.43 12.10 -14.52
CA LEU A 168 -6.30 10.92 -14.49
C LEU A 168 -6.26 10.15 -15.80
N GLU A 169 -6.27 10.87 -16.93
CA GLU A 169 -6.18 10.28 -18.27
C GLU A 169 -4.98 9.34 -18.40
N ARG A 170 -3.80 9.80 -17.95
CA ARG A 170 -2.58 8.97 -17.97
C ARG A 170 -2.68 7.72 -17.11
N ALA A 171 -3.33 7.82 -15.96
CA ALA A 171 -3.56 6.65 -15.11
C ALA A 171 -4.54 5.65 -15.76
N LEU A 172 -5.54 6.14 -16.50
CA LEU A 172 -6.50 5.31 -17.23
C LEU A 172 -5.91 4.67 -18.49
N GLU A 173 -4.85 5.25 -19.08
CA GLU A 173 -4.16 4.69 -20.25
C GLU A 173 -3.34 3.42 -19.94
N ARG A 174 -3.05 3.17 -18.67
CA ARG A 174 -2.38 1.92 -18.28
C ARG A 174 -3.19 0.72 -18.77
N GLN A 175 -2.53 -0.18 -19.49
CA GLN A 175 -3.18 -1.43 -19.92
C GLN A 175 -3.59 -2.27 -18.70
N ALA A 176 -4.73 -2.94 -18.80
CA ALA A 176 -5.17 -3.89 -17.79
C ALA A 176 -4.20 -5.08 -17.75
N GLU A 177 -3.87 -5.51 -16.54
CA GLU A 177 -3.14 -6.76 -16.33
C GLU A 177 -4.09 -7.95 -16.52
N GLU A 178 -3.54 -9.11 -16.87
CA GLU A 178 -4.34 -10.33 -16.96
C GLU A 178 -4.96 -10.68 -15.60
N GLY A 179 -6.28 -10.85 -15.57
CA GLY A 179 -7.01 -11.09 -14.31
C GLY A 179 -7.20 -9.86 -13.45
N GLU A 180 -7.05 -8.65 -14.00
CA GLU A 180 -7.35 -7.40 -13.29
C GLU A 180 -8.84 -7.04 -13.40
N LEU A 181 -9.46 -6.80 -12.24
CA LEU A 181 -10.78 -6.20 -12.11
C LEU A 181 -10.63 -4.70 -11.83
N ARG A 182 -11.26 -3.86 -12.64
CA ARG A 182 -11.25 -2.40 -12.49
C ARG A 182 -12.61 -1.89 -12.08
N LEU A 183 -12.67 -1.11 -11.01
CA LEU A 183 -13.90 -0.63 -10.41
C LEU A 183 -13.84 0.89 -10.23
N VAL A 184 -14.85 1.61 -10.71
CA VAL A 184 -15.00 3.06 -10.47
C VAL A 184 -16.14 3.33 -9.51
N PHE A 185 -15.82 4.05 -8.42
CA PHE A 185 -16.80 4.51 -7.45
C PHE A 185 -17.52 5.75 -7.97
N HIS A 186 -18.77 5.55 -8.38
CA HIS A 186 -19.62 6.61 -8.88
C HIS A 186 -21.05 6.47 -8.34
N GLN A 187 -21.78 7.58 -8.28
CA GLN A 187 -23.16 7.60 -7.76
C GLN A 187 -24.20 7.00 -8.71
N SER A 188 -23.82 6.60 -9.91
CA SER A 188 -24.75 5.98 -10.86
C SER A 188 -25.25 4.63 -10.31
N ARG A 189 -26.55 4.41 -10.48
CA ARG A 189 -27.22 3.20 -10.01
C ARG A 189 -26.76 2.00 -10.85
N LEU A 190 -25.96 1.14 -10.25
CA LEU A 190 -25.74 -0.20 -10.77
C LEU A 190 -26.71 -1.18 -10.16
N SER A 191 -26.96 -2.25 -10.88
CA SER A 191 -27.79 -3.34 -10.40
C SER A 191 -27.20 -3.95 -9.12
N PRO A 192 -28.03 -4.27 -8.12
CA PRO A 192 -27.60 -4.98 -6.93
C PRO A 192 -26.90 -6.31 -7.27
N GLY A 193 -25.85 -6.66 -6.53
CA GLY A 193 -25.10 -7.91 -6.74
C GLY A 193 -23.91 -7.80 -7.68
N THR A 194 -23.69 -6.67 -8.33
CA THR A 194 -22.63 -6.51 -9.33
C THR A 194 -21.23 -6.68 -8.74
N LEU A 195 -20.96 -6.21 -7.52
CA LEU A 195 -19.65 -6.36 -6.88
C LEU A 195 -19.33 -7.82 -6.56
N HIS A 196 -20.28 -8.55 -5.98
CA HIS A 196 -20.13 -9.99 -5.72
C HIS A 196 -19.89 -10.78 -7.00
N ALA A 197 -20.68 -10.51 -8.05
CA ALA A 197 -20.52 -11.16 -9.34
C ALA A 197 -19.16 -10.82 -9.98
N ALA A 198 -18.73 -9.56 -9.91
CA ALA A 198 -17.46 -9.13 -10.43
C ALA A 198 -16.27 -9.77 -9.70
N LEU A 199 -16.33 -9.90 -8.37
CA LEU A 199 -15.29 -10.57 -7.58
C LEU A 199 -15.35 -12.10 -7.70
N ALA A 200 -16.49 -12.67 -8.15
CA ALA A 200 -16.64 -14.11 -8.29
C ALA A 200 -15.66 -14.75 -9.29
N CYS A 201 -15.17 -14.00 -10.28
CA CYS A 201 -14.18 -14.50 -11.24
C CYS A 201 -12.77 -14.73 -10.65
N GLY A 202 -12.53 -14.39 -9.39
CA GLY A 202 -11.23 -14.56 -8.71
C GLY A 202 -10.14 -13.70 -9.30
N PRO A 203 -10.28 -12.36 -9.27
CA PRO A 203 -9.30 -11.48 -9.86
C PRO A 203 -7.96 -11.59 -9.14
N ARG A 204 -6.85 -11.48 -9.87
CA ARG A 204 -5.49 -11.40 -9.30
C ARG A 204 -5.15 -9.99 -8.80
N ARG A 205 -5.85 -9.01 -9.33
CA ARG A 205 -5.71 -7.60 -8.99
C ARG A 205 -7.07 -6.91 -9.03
N VAL A 206 -7.33 -6.03 -8.08
CA VAL A 206 -8.50 -5.15 -8.11
C VAL A 206 -8.01 -3.70 -8.05
N THR A 207 -8.38 -2.91 -9.06
CA THR A 207 -8.05 -1.49 -9.12
C THR A 207 -9.29 -0.65 -8.89
N LEU A 208 -9.27 0.17 -7.84
CA LEU A 208 -10.35 1.07 -7.45
C LEU A 208 -10.07 2.48 -7.97
N LEU A 209 -11.04 3.15 -8.54
CA LEU A 209 -10.99 4.57 -8.89
C LEU A 209 -11.98 5.34 -8.02
N VAL A 210 -11.47 6.32 -7.27
CA VAL A 210 -12.25 7.18 -6.37
C VAL A 210 -12.02 8.65 -6.70
N GLY A 211 -13.12 9.39 -6.90
CA GLY A 211 -13.11 10.83 -7.20
C GLY A 211 -12.78 11.71 -5.98
N PRO A 212 -12.55 13.02 -6.19
CA PRO A 212 -12.41 14.02 -5.13
C PRO A 212 -13.79 14.38 -4.56
N GLU A 213 -13.89 15.42 -3.72
CA GLU A 213 -15.17 15.86 -3.13
C GLU A 213 -16.25 16.23 -4.15
N GLY A 214 -15.84 16.75 -5.31
CA GLY A 214 -16.75 17.09 -6.42
C GLY A 214 -17.13 15.88 -7.29
N GLY A 215 -16.64 14.67 -6.95
CA GLY A 215 -16.81 13.50 -7.80
C GLY A 215 -15.89 13.51 -9.04
N LEU A 216 -16.15 12.61 -9.95
CA LEU A 216 -15.55 12.58 -11.29
C LEU A 216 -16.51 13.27 -12.26
N ALA A 217 -15.97 13.96 -13.26
CA ALA A 217 -16.78 14.51 -14.35
C ALA A 217 -17.37 13.39 -15.22
N GLU A 218 -18.48 13.65 -15.88
CA GLU A 218 -19.14 12.62 -16.71
C GLU A 218 -18.20 12.08 -17.79
N GLU A 219 -17.37 12.95 -18.38
CA GLU A 219 -16.39 12.55 -19.40
C GLU A 219 -15.26 11.69 -18.81
N GLU A 220 -14.88 11.93 -17.55
CA GLU A 220 -13.88 11.10 -16.84
C GLU A 220 -14.44 9.72 -16.54
N VAL A 221 -15.71 9.66 -16.12
CA VAL A 221 -16.41 8.38 -15.91
C VAL A 221 -16.55 7.62 -17.22
N ALA A 222 -16.99 8.28 -18.30
CA ALA A 222 -17.12 7.65 -19.61
C ALA A 222 -15.79 7.05 -20.08
N ARG A 223 -14.68 7.80 -19.97
CA ARG A 223 -13.33 7.29 -20.28
C ARG A 223 -12.93 6.09 -19.40
N ALA A 224 -13.24 6.12 -18.11
CA ALA A 224 -12.98 4.97 -17.24
C ALA A 224 -13.75 3.74 -17.72
N LEU A 225 -15.02 3.87 -18.08
CA LEU A 225 -15.84 2.78 -18.64
C LEU A 225 -15.25 2.22 -19.93
N GLU A 226 -14.82 3.09 -20.86
CA GLU A 226 -14.13 2.70 -22.11
C GLU A 226 -12.84 1.92 -21.84
N ARG A 227 -12.21 2.15 -20.69
CA ARG A 227 -10.99 1.45 -20.24
C ARG A 227 -11.29 0.21 -19.38
N GLY A 228 -12.53 -0.27 -19.38
CA GLY A 228 -12.94 -1.50 -18.72
C GLY A 228 -13.19 -1.37 -17.21
N PHE A 229 -13.33 -0.15 -16.70
CA PHE A 229 -13.80 0.04 -15.32
C PHE A 229 -15.30 -0.27 -15.24
N LEU A 230 -15.67 -1.07 -14.27
CA LEU A 230 -17.07 -1.31 -13.93
C LEU A 230 -17.50 -0.29 -12.86
N PRO A 231 -18.58 0.44 -13.09
CA PRO A 231 -19.07 1.39 -12.12
C PRO A 231 -19.71 0.63 -10.96
N ILE A 232 -19.36 1.00 -9.73
CA ILE A 232 -19.99 0.43 -8.53
C ILE A 232 -20.49 1.54 -7.60
N THR A 233 -21.63 1.24 -6.98
CA THR A 233 -22.21 2.08 -5.93
C THR A 233 -22.31 1.26 -4.65
N ILE A 234 -21.70 1.75 -3.56
CA ILE A 234 -21.81 1.11 -2.26
C ILE A 234 -22.86 1.85 -1.41
N GLY A 235 -24.02 1.25 -1.30
CA GLY A 235 -25.12 1.82 -0.55
C GLY A 235 -25.82 2.99 -1.25
N ARG A 236 -26.71 3.67 -0.51
CA ARG A 236 -27.56 4.78 -1.03
C ARG A 236 -27.05 6.16 -0.63
N ARG A 237 -25.94 6.23 0.12
CA ARG A 237 -25.43 7.47 0.69
C ARG A 237 -24.28 8.01 -0.15
N VAL A 238 -24.18 9.34 -0.20
CA VAL A 238 -22.98 10.00 -0.75
C VAL A 238 -21.92 10.01 0.34
N TRP A 239 -20.79 9.41 0.03
CA TRP A 239 -19.64 9.33 0.94
C TRP A 239 -18.67 10.48 0.64
N ARG A 240 -18.06 11.02 1.68
CA ARG A 240 -16.89 11.89 1.51
C ARG A 240 -15.76 11.09 0.88
N THR A 241 -14.90 11.74 0.10
CA THR A 241 -13.84 11.04 -0.64
C THR A 241 -12.93 10.19 0.26
N GLU A 242 -12.58 10.68 1.44
CA GLU A 242 -11.80 9.94 2.44
C GLU A 242 -12.52 8.71 2.99
N THR A 243 -13.83 8.81 3.14
CA THR A 243 -14.66 7.69 3.58
C THR A 243 -14.90 6.70 2.43
N ALA A 244 -15.14 7.20 1.22
CA ALA A 244 -15.36 6.38 0.04
C ALA A 244 -14.15 5.50 -0.26
N ALA A 245 -12.94 6.06 -0.22
CA ALA A 245 -11.70 5.33 -0.44
C ALA A 245 -11.51 4.17 0.56
N LEU A 246 -11.67 4.47 1.86
CA LEU A 246 -11.58 3.45 2.90
C LEU A 246 -12.66 2.38 2.75
N PHE A 247 -13.92 2.80 2.58
CA PHE A 247 -15.04 1.87 2.51
C PHE A 247 -14.96 0.95 1.29
N ALA A 248 -14.54 1.50 0.14
CA ALA A 248 -14.28 0.75 -1.07
C ALA A 248 -13.21 -0.33 -0.85
N ALA A 249 -12.06 0.08 -0.30
CA ALA A 249 -10.96 -0.84 -0.04
C ALA A 249 -11.37 -1.94 0.96
N ALA A 250 -11.98 -1.56 2.07
CA ALA A 250 -12.38 -2.49 3.13
C ALA A 250 -13.44 -3.51 2.67
N VAL A 251 -14.45 -3.07 1.92
CA VAL A 251 -15.49 -4.00 1.41
C VAL A 251 -14.90 -4.98 0.41
N VAL A 252 -14.06 -4.51 -0.52
CA VAL A 252 -13.42 -5.40 -1.51
C VAL A 252 -12.49 -6.38 -0.79
N GLN A 253 -11.66 -5.91 0.14
CA GLN A 253 -10.75 -6.77 0.90
C GLN A 253 -11.50 -7.84 1.69
N CYS A 254 -12.56 -7.46 2.42
CA CYS A 254 -13.39 -8.38 3.18
C CYS A 254 -13.99 -9.49 2.28
N LEU A 255 -14.54 -9.11 1.13
CA LEU A 255 -15.11 -10.07 0.19
C LEU A 255 -14.06 -11.00 -0.46
N LEU A 256 -12.84 -10.53 -0.64
CA LEU A 256 -11.74 -11.35 -1.16
C LEU A 256 -11.27 -12.35 -0.09
N GLU A 257 -11.11 -11.90 1.16
CA GLU A 257 -10.70 -12.76 2.29
C GLU A 257 -11.75 -13.81 2.63
N GLU A 258 -13.05 -13.45 2.65
CA GLU A 258 -14.14 -14.41 2.86
C GLU A 258 -14.11 -15.54 1.81
N LYS A 259 -13.75 -15.23 0.59
CA LYS A 259 -13.66 -16.21 -0.49
C LYS A 259 -12.55 -17.22 -0.31
N GLU A 260 -11.41 -16.81 0.27
CA GLU A 260 -10.30 -17.72 0.61
C GLU A 260 -10.63 -18.60 1.81
N ALA A 261 -11.33 -18.06 2.79
CA ALA A 261 -11.78 -18.79 3.98
C ALA A 261 -12.92 -19.79 3.71
N TRP A 262 -13.66 -19.60 2.63
CA TRP A 262 -14.83 -20.39 2.24
C TRP A 262 -14.51 -21.57 1.33
N LYS A 263 -13.36 -22.19 1.43
CA LYS A 263 -13.16 -23.50 0.82
C LYS A 263 -13.90 -24.52 1.69
N PRO A 264 -15.01 -25.14 1.21
CA PRO A 264 -15.65 -26.21 1.99
C PRO A 264 -14.62 -27.33 2.17
N ALA A 265 -14.55 -27.80 3.41
CA ALA A 265 -13.71 -28.92 3.80
C ALA A 265 -14.03 -30.20 3.02
#